data_df1f87267d659678cb562ef6d18cbdee
#
_entry.id   df1f87267d659678cb562ef6d18cbdee
#
_cell.length_a   1.000
_cell.length_b   1.000
_cell.length_c   1.000
_cell.angle_alpha   90.00
_cell.angle_beta   90.00
_cell.angle_gamma   90.00
#
_symmetry.space_group_name_H-M   'P 1'
#
loop_
_entity.id
_entity.type
_entity.pdbx_description
1 polymer ?
#
loop_
_entity_poly.entity_id
_entity_poly.type
_entity_poly.pdbx_seq_one_letter_code
_entity_poly.pdbx_strand_id
1 'polypeptide(L)'
;MTDQELNDIIKTLKAIPDGNDGMARTVLKAAADSITLAKIKELTDVKAEVESNEIIKESDGGSEMLVFSRKEIDSMPRTFRKQFRCKGVTAHVHKRRSGKRNWNYEIRCQINHQKINVSSNNLEEAKQKFIRRLEEVESGKVQKIDAVPTTFDKFANYFFDKFYKRKVGESTFRVAMSNYKNHVLPHFDDMPLKLITADKCQELLDRLIAENKVRTEENVFTLLNMIFKAAVKHGVMTHNPADMVFHTKHEREHGKALTKGEERKLLSETAGTPYQRMFAIALYTGLRPNEYKTAYIENGFIIANNSKRKNGKVELKKIPITPMLKPYLEGTTELHFTRLEQIRHKFNGILPNHKLYDLRTTFYTRCMECGVAEVATKTFVGHALGGMADTYTDLSDDFLKAEGEKFSY
;
A
#
# COMPACT_ATOMS: atom_id res chain seq x y z
N MET A 1 42.79 -18.29 -18.39
CA MET A 1 42.02 -18.94 -19.46
C MET A 1 42.04 -18.00 -20.64
N THR A 2 42.54 -18.47 -21.78
CA THR A 2 42.63 -17.63 -22.99
C THR A 2 41.28 -17.53 -23.68
N ASP A 3 41.07 -16.50 -24.51
CA ASP A 3 39.82 -16.32 -25.27
C ASP A 3 39.55 -17.50 -26.19
N GLN A 4 40.57 -18.21 -26.62
CA GLN A 4 40.46 -19.37 -27.48
C GLN A 4 39.95 -20.60 -26.71
N GLU A 5 40.45 -20.83 -25.51
CA GLU A 5 40.00 -21.90 -24.61
C GLU A 5 38.51 -21.73 -24.21
N LEU A 6 38.08 -20.50 -23.98
CA LEU A 6 36.70 -20.19 -23.63
C LEU A 6 35.73 -20.41 -24.79
N ASN A 7 36.13 -19.97 -26.00
CA ASN A 7 35.33 -20.18 -27.22
C ASN A 7 35.21 -21.66 -27.58
N ASP A 8 36.25 -22.46 -27.33
CA ASP A 8 36.24 -23.91 -27.57
C ASP A 8 35.34 -24.61 -26.55
N ILE A 9 35.30 -24.19 -25.30
CA ILE A 9 34.36 -24.68 -24.28
C ILE A 9 32.92 -24.36 -24.67
N ILE A 10 32.61 -23.12 -25.06
CA ILE A 10 31.29 -22.69 -25.49
C ILE A 10 30.83 -23.48 -26.74
N LYS A 11 31.76 -23.71 -27.69
CA LYS A 11 31.48 -24.48 -28.90
C LYS A 11 31.18 -25.95 -28.59
N THR A 12 31.94 -26.53 -27.66
CA THR A 12 31.75 -27.92 -27.18
C THR A 12 30.43 -28.09 -26.44
N LEU A 13 30.07 -27.14 -25.56
CA LEU A 13 28.81 -27.15 -24.85
C LEU A 13 27.58 -26.99 -25.76
N LYS A 14 27.71 -26.24 -26.86
CA LYS A 14 26.66 -26.05 -27.89
C LYS A 14 26.54 -27.24 -28.84
N ALA A 15 27.57 -28.10 -28.95
CA ALA A 15 27.61 -29.25 -29.86
C ALA A 15 27.14 -30.56 -29.23
N ILE A 16 26.69 -30.57 -27.98
CA ILE A 16 26.18 -31.77 -27.28
C ILE A 16 24.86 -32.21 -27.94
N PRO A 17 24.80 -33.47 -28.48
CA PRO A 17 23.59 -33.97 -29.15
C PRO A 17 22.41 -34.17 -28.20
N ASP A 18 21.19 -34.14 -28.77
CA ASP A 18 19.96 -34.41 -28.04
C ASP A 18 19.89 -35.84 -27.50
N GLY A 19 20.35 -36.03 -26.28
CA GLY A 19 20.10 -37.26 -25.50
C GLY A 19 18.93 -37.07 -24.54
N ASN A 20 18.32 -38.17 -24.09
CA ASN A 20 17.08 -38.22 -23.30
C ASN A 20 17.06 -37.50 -21.95
N ASP A 21 18.02 -36.65 -21.64
CA ASP A 21 18.13 -35.92 -20.37
C ASP A 21 17.91 -34.41 -20.59
N GLY A 22 16.66 -34.03 -20.79
CA GLY A 22 16.24 -32.65 -21.04
C GLY A 22 16.66 -31.65 -19.93
N MET A 23 16.88 -32.13 -18.71
CA MET A 23 17.27 -31.28 -17.57
C MET A 23 18.77 -30.93 -17.60
N ALA A 24 19.65 -31.89 -17.94
CA ALA A 24 21.09 -31.66 -18.04
C ALA A 24 21.44 -30.67 -19.16
N ARG A 25 20.72 -30.75 -20.29
CA ARG A 25 20.89 -29.82 -21.41
C ARG A 25 20.45 -28.39 -21.08
N THR A 26 19.35 -28.24 -20.38
CA THR A 26 18.85 -26.93 -19.93
C THR A 26 19.85 -26.25 -19.00
N VAL A 27 20.46 -27.00 -18.09
CA VAL A 27 21.49 -26.50 -17.17
C VAL A 27 22.78 -26.13 -17.92
N LEU A 28 23.23 -26.97 -18.86
CA LEU A 28 24.45 -26.71 -19.64
C LEU A 28 24.28 -25.53 -20.61
N LYS A 29 23.10 -25.35 -21.18
CA LYS A 29 22.78 -24.21 -22.03
C LYS A 29 22.72 -22.91 -21.22
N ALA A 30 22.09 -22.96 -20.06
CA ALA A 30 22.05 -21.80 -19.14
C ALA A 30 23.46 -21.43 -18.63
N ALA A 31 24.33 -22.40 -18.39
CA ALA A 31 25.74 -22.17 -18.02
C ALA A 31 26.52 -21.51 -19.17
N ALA A 32 26.36 -21.99 -20.41
CA ALA A 32 27.01 -21.39 -21.59
C ALA A 32 26.53 -19.96 -21.86
N ASP A 33 25.24 -19.69 -21.70
CA ASP A 33 24.65 -18.34 -21.83
C ASP A 33 25.13 -17.41 -20.71
N SER A 34 25.30 -17.91 -19.47
CA SER A 34 25.83 -17.15 -18.34
C SER A 34 27.31 -16.80 -18.52
N ILE A 35 28.13 -17.71 -19.08
CA ILE A 35 29.56 -17.45 -19.41
C ILE A 35 29.63 -16.40 -20.52
N THR A 36 28.75 -16.48 -21.52
CA THR A 36 28.70 -15.50 -22.62
C THR A 36 28.27 -14.11 -22.12
N LEU A 37 27.30 -14.04 -21.21
CA LEU A 37 26.88 -12.79 -20.56
C LEU A 37 27.95 -12.19 -19.67
N ALA A 38 28.69 -13.01 -18.90
CA ALA A 38 29.79 -12.55 -18.06
C ALA A 38 30.93 -11.95 -18.92
N LYS A 39 31.27 -12.57 -20.06
CA LYS A 39 32.26 -12.07 -20.98
C LYS A 39 31.83 -10.80 -21.72
N ILE A 40 30.60 -10.70 -22.11
CA ILE A 40 30.03 -9.47 -22.68
C ILE A 40 30.11 -8.33 -21.66
N LYS A 41 29.85 -8.62 -20.37
CA LYS A 41 29.95 -7.64 -19.29
C LYS A 41 31.42 -7.21 -19.07
N GLU A 42 32.35 -8.15 -19.04
CA GLU A 42 33.79 -7.87 -18.92
C GLU A 42 34.34 -7.06 -20.11
N LEU A 43 33.93 -7.37 -21.34
CA LEU A 43 34.26 -6.60 -22.53
C LEU A 43 33.62 -5.21 -22.57
N THR A 44 32.41 -5.06 -22.00
CA THR A 44 31.77 -3.74 -21.85
C THR A 44 32.43 -2.93 -20.74
N ASP A 45 32.86 -3.55 -19.64
CA ASP A 45 33.57 -2.89 -18.55
C ASP A 45 34.99 -2.48 -18.98
N VAL A 46 35.74 -3.33 -19.72
CA VAL A 46 37.06 -3.01 -20.31
C VAL A 46 36.95 -1.91 -21.38
N LYS A 47 35.88 -1.93 -22.21
CA LYS A 47 35.61 -0.82 -23.12
C LYS A 47 35.29 0.47 -22.39
N ALA A 48 34.55 0.40 -21.29
CA ALA A 48 34.26 1.55 -20.45
C ALA A 48 35.51 2.12 -19.76
N GLU A 49 36.49 1.26 -19.39
CA GLU A 49 37.79 1.69 -18.85
C GLU A 49 38.73 2.29 -19.92
N VAL A 50 38.73 1.74 -21.13
CA VAL A 50 39.53 2.29 -22.25
C VAL A 50 38.98 3.62 -22.76
N GLU A 51 37.64 3.76 -22.79
CA GLU A 51 36.96 5.02 -23.15
C GLU A 51 37.04 6.08 -22.03
N SER A 52 37.33 5.69 -20.77
CA SER A 52 37.46 6.63 -19.64
C SER A 52 38.85 7.31 -19.59
N ASN A 53 39.85 6.85 -20.34
CA ASN A 53 41.22 7.36 -20.29
C ASN A 53 41.52 8.51 -21.26
N GLU A 54 40.60 8.98 -22.10
CA GLU A 54 40.76 10.26 -22.80
C GLU A 54 40.23 11.42 -21.94
N ILE A 55 40.89 11.68 -20.81
CA ILE A 55 40.74 12.93 -20.06
C ILE A 55 41.64 13.96 -20.73
N ILE A 56 41.08 14.88 -21.44
CA ILE A 56 41.79 16.11 -21.82
C ILE A 56 41.96 16.94 -20.54
N LYS A 57 43.20 16.91 -20.00
CA LYS A 57 43.65 17.86 -18.98
C LYS A 57 43.89 19.19 -19.66
N GLU A 58 43.02 20.18 -19.47
CA GLU A 58 43.37 21.58 -19.67
C GLU A 58 43.63 22.25 -18.32
N SER A 59 44.69 23.04 -18.31
CA SER A 59 45.38 23.66 -17.20
C SER A 59 44.60 24.78 -16.54
N ASP A 60 44.98 25.05 -15.30
CA ASP A 60 44.55 26.08 -14.35
C ASP A 60 44.15 27.45 -14.90
N GLY A 61 43.10 28.02 -14.34
CA GLY A 61 42.85 29.44 -14.16
C GLY A 61 41.88 30.10 -15.14
N GLY A 62 40.61 30.22 -14.73
CA GLY A 62 39.59 31.01 -15.40
C GLY A 62 38.30 30.22 -15.64
N SER A 63 37.17 30.83 -15.43
CA SER A 63 35.83 30.21 -15.48
C SER A 63 35.73 29.09 -16.54
N GLU A 64 35.75 27.84 -16.09
CA GLU A 64 35.62 26.66 -16.96
C GLU A 64 34.22 26.66 -17.59
N MET A 65 34.10 27.20 -18.78
CA MET A 65 32.91 27.04 -19.62
C MET A 65 32.88 25.64 -20.23
N LEU A 66 31.74 25.08 -20.38
CA LEU A 66 31.54 23.83 -21.15
C LEU A 66 32.02 23.99 -22.59
N VAL A 67 33.23 23.49 -22.89
CA VAL A 67 33.88 23.62 -24.21
C VAL A 67 33.67 22.32 -25.00
N PHE A 68 32.69 22.31 -25.88
CA PHE A 68 32.55 21.32 -26.95
C PHE A 68 31.75 21.92 -28.12
N SER A 69 32.14 21.56 -29.31
CA SER A 69 31.50 22.08 -30.52
C SER A 69 30.35 21.17 -31.00
N ARG A 70 29.41 21.78 -31.75
CA ARG A 70 28.33 21.01 -32.39
C ARG A 70 28.88 19.96 -33.34
N LYS A 71 29.93 20.27 -34.10
CA LYS A 71 30.57 19.34 -35.02
C LYS A 71 31.13 18.11 -34.34
N GLU A 72 31.77 18.27 -33.18
CA GLU A 72 32.26 17.14 -32.39
C GLU A 72 31.14 16.23 -31.92
N ILE A 73 30.06 16.79 -31.34
CA ILE A 73 28.90 16.00 -30.87
C ILE A 73 28.17 15.35 -32.03
N ASP A 74 28.03 16.02 -33.18
CA ASP A 74 27.32 15.50 -34.35
C ASP A 74 28.06 14.38 -35.07
N SER A 75 29.42 14.34 -34.97
CA SER A 75 30.23 13.26 -35.51
C SER A 75 30.24 11.98 -34.64
N MET A 76 29.73 12.05 -33.40
CA MET A 76 29.74 10.91 -32.48
C MET A 76 28.67 9.87 -32.81
N PRO A 77 28.94 8.55 -32.65
CA PRO A 77 27.92 7.50 -32.76
C PRO A 77 26.80 7.66 -31.74
N ARG A 78 25.66 7.09 -32.00
CA ARG A 78 24.44 7.20 -31.15
C ARG A 78 24.66 6.74 -29.70
N THR A 79 25.56 5.80 -29.47
CA THR A 79 25.87 5.21 -28.16
C THR A 79 27.00 5.95 -27.42
N PHE A 80 27.59 6.92 -28.05
CA PHE A 80 28.74 7.64 -27.49
C PHE A 80 28.27 8.73 -26.52
N ARG A 81 28.92 8.83 -25.37
CA ARG A 81 28.79 9.94 -24.43
C ARG A 81 30.19 10.55 -24.17
N LYS A 82 30.29 11.86 -24.27
CA LYS A 82 31.50 12.61 -23.94
C LYS A 82 31.39 13.15 -22.52
N GLN A 83 32.48 13.01 -21.76
CA GLN A 83 32.61 13.59 -20.43
C GLN A 83 33.26 14.96 -20.51
N PHE A 84 32.78 15.88 -19.70
CA PHE A 84 33.31 17.21 -19.54
C PHE A 84 33.42 17.56 -18.06
N ARG A 85 34.44 18.35 -17.71
CA ARG A 85 34.50 19.02 -16.41
C ARG A 85 34.00 20.45 -16.56
N CYS A 86 33.04 20.82 -15.68
CA CYS A 86 32.55 22.18 -15.61
C CYS A 86 32.46 22.57 -14.13
N LYS A 87 33.16 23.64 -13.72
CA LYS A 87 33.25 24.09 -12.32
C LYS A 87 33.54 22.94 -11.34
N GLY A 88 34.50 22.08 -11.66
CA GLY A 88 34.88 20.93 -10.83
C GLY A 88 33.92 19.72 -10.91
N VAL A 89 32.86 19.81 -11.69
CA VAL A 89 31.85 18.75 -11.83
C VAL A 89 31.99 18.01 -13.14
N THR A 90 31.95 16.69 -13.08
CA THR A 90 31.99 15.85 -14.30
C THR A 90 30.55 15.73 -14.86
N ALA A 91 30.33 16.22 -16.07
CA ALA A 91 29.07 16.13 -16.79
C ALA A 91 29.22 15.22 -18.03
N HIS A 92 28.11 14.60 -18.42
CA HIS A 92 28.03 13.74 -19.60
C HIS A 92 27.05 14.31 -20.63
N VAL A 93 27.49 14.43 -21.88
CA VAL A 93 26.63 14.84 -22.97
C VAL A 93 26.21 13.63 -23.81
N HIS A 94 24.92 13.52 -24.05
CA HIS A 94 24.32 12.49 -24.89
C HIS A 94 23.58 13.15 -26.03
N LYS A 95 23.70 12.59 -27.22
CA LYS A 95 22.90 12.94 -28.38
C LYS A 95 21.87 11.85 -28.60
N ARG A 96 20.59 12.20 -28.57
CA ARG A 96 19.48 11.27 -28.84
C ARG A 96 18.65 11.74 -30.01
N ARG A 97 18.14 10.80 -30.81
CA ARG A 97 17.22 11.12 -31.90
C ARG A 97 15.81 11.29 -31.34
N SER A 98 15.22 12.45 -31.57
CA SER A 98 13.82 12.75 -31.23
C SER A 98 13.02 12.78 -32.54
N GLY A 99 12.26 11.72 -32.82
CA GLY A 99 11.49 11.59 -34.07
C GLY A 99 12.36 11.31 -35.31
N LYS A 100 11.78 11.46 -36.52
CA LYS A 100 12.43 11.09 -37.80
C LYS A 100 13.56 12.06 -38.23
N ARG A 101 13.57 13.32 -37.78
CA ARG A 101 14.49 14.36 -38.29
C ARG A 101 15.18 15.22 -37.21
N ASN A 102 14.77 15.17 -35.95
CA ASN A 102 15.31 16.04 -34.90
C ASN A 102 16.24 15.32 -33.94
N TRP A 103 17.32 16.00 -33.53
CA TRP A 103 18.23 15.55 -32.49
C TRP A 103 17.91 16.28 -31.18
N ASN A 104 18.06 15.56 -30.06
CA ASN A 104 17.96 16.11 -28.72
C ASN A 104 19.30 15.93 -28.02
N TYR A 105 19.85 17.03 -27.50
CA TYR A 105 21.09 17.05 -26.72
C TYR A 105 20.73 17.01 -25.26
N GLU A 106 21.23 16.02 -24.54
CA GLU A 106 20.96 15.80 -23.13
C GLU A 106 22.26 15.87 -22.34
N ILE A 107 22.34 16.78 -21.35
CA ILE A 107 23.52 16.96 -20.49
C ILE A 107 23.14 16.50 -19.09
N ARG A 108 23.93 15.58 -18.53
CA ARG A 108 23.69 14.99 -17.22
C ARG A 108 24.91 15.10 -16.32
N CYS A 109 24.70 15.42 -15.06
CA CYS A 109 25.71 15.26 -14.00
C CYS A 109 25.04 14.91 -12.68
N GLN A 110 25.87 14.61 -11.69
CA GLN A 110 25.44 14.41 -10.30
C GLN A 110 26.32 15.22 -9.37
N ILE A 111 25.70 16.11 -8.58
CA ILE A 111 26.36 16.95 -7.58
C ILE A 111 25.62 16.78 -6.26
N ASN A 112 26.33 16.60 -5.15
CA ASN A 112 25.74 16.53 -3.82
C ASN A 112 24.50 15.62 -3.76
N HIS A 113 24.59 14.43 -4.39
CA HIS A 113 23.48 13.47 -4.55
C HIS A 113 22.29 13.96 -5.39
N GLN A 114 22.35 15.15 -5.99
CA GLN A 114 21.35 15.65 -6.92
C GLN A 114 21.72 15.34 -8.36
N LYS A 115 20.77 14.81 -9.12
CA LYS A 115 20.94 14.57 -10.56
C LYS A 115 20.44 15.79 -11.33
N ILE A 116 21.35 16.43 -12.07
CA ILE A 116 21.02 17.45 -13.05
C ILE A 116 20.87 16.76 -14.40
N ASN A 117 19.74 16.94 -15.04
CA ASN A 117 19.46 16.44 -16.38
C ASN A 117 18.72 17.53 -17.15
N VAL A 118 19.34 18.08 -18.17
CA VAL A 118 18.79 19.08 -19.05
C VAL A 118 18.82 18.60 -20.48
N SER A 119 17.82 18.95 -21.26
CA SER A 119 17.74 18.59 -22.67
C SER A 119 17.22 19.75 -23.53
N SER A 120 17.72 19.82 -24.77
CA SER A 120 17.21 20.73 -25.79
C SER A 120 17.54 20.21 -27.20
N ASN A 121 16.75 20.66 -28.17
CA ASN A 121 17.02 20.40 -29.59
C ASN A 121 18.23 21.23 -30.11
N ASN A 122 18.66 22.21 -29.35
CA ASN A 122 19.82 23.05 -29.62
C ASN A 122 20.89 22.80 -28.54
N LEU A 123 22.13 22.51 -28.98
CA LEU A 123 23.23 22.21 -28.08
C LEU A 123 23.62 23.41 -27.20
N GLU A 124 23.66 24.63 -27.73
CA GLU A 124 24.01 25.81 -26.97
C GLU A 124 22.94 26.15 -25.93
N GLU A 125 21.67 25.96 -26.28
CA GLU A 125 20.57 26.09 -25.31
C GLU A 125 20.64 25.03 -24.21
N ALA A 126 21.01 23.79 -24.54
CA ALA A 126 21.24 22.75 -23.55
C ALA A 126 22.39 23.09 -22.59
N LYS A 127 23.50 23.66 -23.11
CA LYS A 127 24.61 24.16 -22.29
C LYS A 127 24.19 25.28 -21.35
N GLN A 128 23.49 26.30 -21.87
CA GLN A 128 23.02 27.42 -21.05
C GLN A 128 22.06 26.95 -19.95
N LYS A 129 21.11 26.06 -20.27
CA LYS A 129 20.22 25.46 -19.29
C LYS A 129 21.00 24.67 -18.24
N PHE A 130 22.06 23.95 -18.63
CA PHE A 130 22.88 23.19 -17.73
C PHE A 130 23.67 24.10 -16.77
N ILE A 131 24.37 25.12 -17.29
CA ILE A 131 25.13 26.07 -16.49
C ILE A 131 24.21 26.78 -15.50
N ARG A 132 23.06 27.28 -15.95
CA ARG A 132 22.07 27.93 -15.08
C ARG A 132 21.61 26.97 -13.98
N ARG A 133 21.34 25.71 -14.32
CA ARG A 133 20.91 24.73 -13.32
C ARG A 133 22.01 24.34 -12.34
N LEU A 134 23.26 24.34 -12.82
CA LEU A 134 24.45 24.14 -12.00
C LEU A 134 24.57 25.29 -10.96
N GLU A 135 24.48 26.53 -11.42
CA GLU A 135 24.53 27.72 -10.56
C GLU A 135 23.38 27.77 -9.54
N GLU A 136 22.18 27.35 -9.94
CA GLU A 136 21.03 27.22 -9.04
C GLU A 136 21.30 26.20 -7.92
N VAL A 137 21.94 25.07 -8.24
CA VAL A 137 22.33 24.02 -7.27
C VAL A 137 23.45 24.50 -6.36
N GLU A 138 24.49 25.15 -6.91
CA GLU A 138 25.65 25.68 -6.16
C GLU A 138 25.23 26.84 -5.25
N SER A 139 24.36 27.74 -5.73
CA SER A 139 23.88 28.89 -4.93
C SER A 139 22.84 28.52 -3.87
N GLY A 140 22.47 27.25 -3.76
CA GLY A 140 21.42 26.81 -2.84
C GLY A 140 20.01 27.36 -3.17
N LYS A 141 19.85 28.04 -4.32
CA LYS A 141 18.57 28.58 -4.82
C LYS A 141 17.67 27.52 -5.43
N VAL A 142 18.14 26.29 -5.62
CA VAL A 142 17.22 25.18 -5.84
C VAL A 142 16.38 25.10 -4.58
N GLN A 143 15.09 25.38 -4.70
CA GLN A 143 14.14 24.99 -3.68
C GLN A 143 14.56 23.59 -3.22
N LYS A 144 14.90 23.45 -1.94
CA LYS A 144 15.00 22.14 -1.31
C LYS A 144 13.70 21.44 -1.72
N ILE A 145 13.75 20.54 -2.71
CA ILE A 145 12.83 19.43 -2.73
C ILE A 145 13.05 18.88 -1.35
N ASP A 146 12.09 19.05 -0.45
CA ASP A 146 12.21 18.71 0.96
C ASP A 146 13.00 17.42 1.01
N ALA A 147 14.25 17.50 1.49
CA ALA A 147 15.17 16.39 1.40
C ALA A 147 14.48 15.25 2.13
N VAL A 148 14.19 14.15 1.44
CA VAL A 148 13.43 13.05 2.03
C VAL A 148 14.13 12.68 3.33
N PRO A 149 13.46 12.76 4.48
CA PRO A 149 14.09 12.55 5.78
C PRO A 149 14.76 11.19 5.84
N THR A 150 15.91 11.11 6.49
CA THR A 150 16.72 9.88 6.59
C THR A 150 16.68 9.21 7.95
N THR A 151 16.10 9.89 8.95
CA THR A 151 15.82 9.30 10.27
C THR A 151 14.38 8.79 10.34
N PHE A 152 14.15 7.81 11.21
CA PHE A 152 12.87 7.09 11.26
C PHE A 152 11.70 8.00 11.60
N ASP A 153 11.78 8.78 12.69
CA ASP A 153 10.70 9.67 13.10
C ASP A 153 10.34 10.68 11.99
N LYS A 154 11.34 11.38 11.47
CA LYS A 154 11.11 12.39 10.43
C LYS A 154 10.54 11.78 9.16
N PHE A 155 11.01 10.58 8.78
CA PHE A 155 10.48 9.90 7.61
C PHE A 155 9.06 9.36 7.86
N ALA A 156 8.78 8.81 9.03
CA ALA A 156 7.45 8.34 9.39
C ALA A 156 6.42 9.49 9.37
N ASN A 157 6.77 10.65 9.95
CA ASN A 157 5.92 11.84 9.87
C ASN A 157 5.71 12.31 8.41
N TYR A 158 6.78 12.32 7.60
CA TYR A 158 6.68 12.60 6.15
C TYR A 158 5.74 11.61 5.44
N PHE A 159 5.86 10.30 5.75
CA PHE A 159 4.99 9.25 5.21
C PHE A 159 3.52 9.47 5.60
N PHE A 160 3.25 9.76 6.87
CA PHE A 160 1.89 10.01 7.36
C PHE A 160 1.25 11.20 6.67
N ASP A 161 1.96 12.32 6.57
CA ASP A 161 1.41 13.56 6.02
C ASP A 161 1.25 13.52 4.51
N LYS A 162 2.24 13.03 3.78
CA LYS A 162 2.24 13.06 2.31
C LYS A 162 1.45 11.91 1.68
N PHE A 163 1.41 10.73 2.32
CA PHE A 163 0.87 9.53 1.67
C PHE A 163 -0.28 8.88 2.44
N TYR A 164 -0.10 8.63 3.74
CA TYR A 164 -1.01 7.76 4.46
C TYR A 164 -2.35 8.42 4.76
N LYS A 165 -2.34 9.65 5.27
CA LYS A 165 -3.54 10.41 5.62
C LYS A 165 -4.54 10.56 4.47
N ARG A 166 -4.04 10.63 3.22
CA ARG A 166 -4.87 10.76 2.02
C ARG A 166 -5.49 9.45 1.54
N LYS A 167 -4.97 8.30 2.00
CA LYS A 167 -5.36 6.98 1.51
C LYS A 167 -6.31 6.24 2.43
N VAL A 168 -6.39 6.64 3.69
CA VAL A 168 -7.17 5.92 4.71
C VAL A 168 -8.20 6.84 5.34
N GLY A 169 -9.29 6.23 5.85
CA GLY A 169 -10.28 6.98 6.63
C GLY A 169 -9.72 7.44 7.97
N GLU A 170 -10.33 8.47 8.55
CA GLU A 170 -9.88 9.12 9.80
C GLU A 170 -9.70 8.14 10.96
N SER A 171 -10.62 7.18 11.13
CA SER A 171 -10.52 6.16 12.19
C SER A 171 -9.31 5.27 12.02
N THR A 172 -8.99 4.84 10.80
CA THR A 172 -7.81 4.04 10.49
C THR A 172 -6.52 4.84 10.72
N PHE A 173 -6.52 6.11 10.30
CA PHE A 173 -5.41 7.02 10.55
C PHE A 173 -5.15 7.19 12.05
N ARG A 174 -6.20 7.40 12.84
CA ARG A 174 -6.11 7.56 14.30
C ARG A 174 -5.52 6.33 14.99
N VAL A 175 -5.95 5.13 14.58
CA VAL A 175 -5.39 3.87 15.11
C VAL A 175 -3.92 3.71 14.73
N ALA A 176 -3.56 3.98 13.47
CA ALA A 176 -2.17 3.91 13.03
C ALA A 176 -1.27 4.90 13.79
N MET A 177 -1.73 6.15 13.98
CA MET A 177 -1.01 7.16 14.77
C MET A 177 -0.88 6.78 16.25
N SER A 178 -1.91 6.16 16.83
CA SER A 178 -1.84 5.64 18.20
C SER A 178 -0.77 4.55 18.34
N ASN A 179 -0.78 3.57 17.42
CA ASN A 179 0.23 2.51 17.40
C ASN A 179 1.64 3.07 17.16
N TYR A 180 1.78 4.04 16.25
CA TYR A 180 3.03 4.71 16.00
C TYR A 180 3.57 5.38 17.26
N LYS A 181 2.79 6.27 17.88
CA LYS A 181 3.21 7.06 19.04
C LYS A 181 3.50 6.20 20.28
N ASN A 182 2.69 5.17 20.52
CA ASN A 182 2.77 4.39 21.77
C ASN A 182 3.77 3.25 21.67
N HIS A 183 4.04 2.70 20.49
CA HIS A 183 4.82 1.48 20.35
C HIS A 183 6.03 1.62 19.43
N VAL A 184 5.86 2.29 18.27
CA VAL A 184 6.89 2.33 17.22
C VAL A 184 7.90 3.43 17.49
N LEU A 185 7.43 4.67 17.71
CA LEU A 185 8.28 5.82 17.95
C LEU A 185 9.21 5.62 19.16
N PRO A 186 8.76 5.15 20.33
CA PRO A 186 9.65 4.94 21.47
C PRO A 186 10.76 3.90 21.25
N HIS A 187 10.60 3.03 20.23
CA HIS A 187 11.58 1.99 19.91
C HIS A 187 12.63 2.45 18.88
N PHE A 188 12.23 3.21 17.88
CA PHE A 188 13.13 3.63 16.81
C PHE A 188 13.58 5.10 16.89
N ASP A 189 12.74 5.98 17.45
CA ASP A 189 12.98 7.41 17.62
C ASP A 189 13.68 8.06 16.42
N ASP A 190 14.75 8.82 16.62
CA ASP A 190 15.53 9.49 15.57
C ASP A 190 16.61 8.58 14.95
N MET A 191 16.46 7.26 15.06
CA MET A 191 17.41 6.31 14.49
C MET A 191 17.51 6.47 12.97
N PRO A 192 18.73 6.50 12.39
CA PRO A 192 18.88 6.50 10.95
C PRO A 192 18.24 5.27 10.31
N LEU A 193 17.39 5.45 9.29
CA LEU A 193 16.67 4.37 8.62
C LEU A 193 17.59 3.23 8.15
N LYS A 194 18.79 3.57 7.69
CA LYS A 194 19.81 2.59 7.23
C LYS A 194 20.35 1.68 8.33
N LEU A 195 20.18 2.05 9.60
CA LEU A 195 20.62 1.27 10.77
C LEU A 195 19.52 0.41 11.37
N ILE A 196 18.30 0.49 10.83
CA ILE A 196 17.20 -0.35 11.27
C ILE A 196 17.31 -1.71 10.57
N THR A 197 17.56 -2.75 11.37
CA THR A 197 17.68 -4.14 10.92
C THR A 197 16.37 -4.91 11.15
N ALA A 198 16.27 -6.10 10.58
CA ALA A 198 15.16 -7.02 10.84
C ALA A 198 15.09 -7.40 12.32
N ASP A 199 16.25 -7.60 12.98
CA ASP A 199 16.30 -7.96 14.40
C ASP A 199 15.67 -6.88 15.28
N LYS A 200 15.95 -5.59 15.02
CA LYS A 200 15.32 -4.48 15.75
C LYS A 200 13.81 -4.42 15.54
N CYS A 201 13.34 -4.76 14.35
CA CYS A 201 11.91 -4.88 14.09
C CYS A 201 11.31 -6.07 14.85
N GLN A 202 12.02 -7.20 14.89
CA GLN A 202 11.60 -8.40 15.61
C GLN A 202 11.50 -8.13 17.12
N GLU A 203 12.51 -7.50 17.72
CA GLU A 203 12.51 -7.12 19.14
C GLU A 203 11.26 -6.32 19.55
N LEU A 204 10.84 -5.37 18.71
CA LEU A 204 9.61 -4.61 18.95
C LEU A 204 8.36 -5.51 18.92
N LEU A 205 8.26 -6.42 17.96
CA LEU A 205 7.10 -7.29 17.82
C LEU A 205 7.05 -8.34 18.93
N ASP A 206 8.19 -8.95 19.26
CA ASP A 206 8.29 -9.92 20.35
C ASP A 206 7.91 -9.31 21.70
N ARG A 207 8.30 -8.06 21.96
CA ARG A 207 7.85 -7.33 23.15
C ARG A 207 6.33 -7.19 23.19
N LEU A 208 5.67 -6.86 22.06
CA LEU A 208 4.22 -6.74 22.02
C LEU A 208 3.51 -8.08 22.23
N ILE A 209 4.10 -9.16 21.75
CA ILE A 209 3.61 -10.54 22.00
C ILE A 209 3.75 -10.88 23.49
N ALA A 210 4.91 -10.61 24.09
CA ALA A 210 5.15 -10.84 25.51
C ALA A 210 4.19 -10.05 26.43
N GLU A 211 3.77 -8.86 25.97
CA GLU A 211 2.73 -8.04 26.64
C GLU A 211 1.29 -8.53 26.34
N ASN A 212 1.11 -9.67 25.68
CA ASN A 212 -0.17 -10.22 25.25
C ASN A 212 -0.98 -9.27 24.32
N LYS A 213 -0.29 -8.44 23.53
CA LYS A 213 -0.87 -7.47 22.59
C LYS A 213 -0.80 -7.94 21.14
N VAL A 214 -1.17 -9.19 20.88
CA VAL A 214 -1.04 -9.85 19.57
C VAL A 214 -1.71 -9.05 18.44
N ARG A 215 -2.90 -8.48 18.70
CA ARG A 215 -3.59 -7.64 17.69
C ARG A 215 -2.86 -6.33 17.41
N THR A 216 -2.23 -5.74 18.42
CA THR A 216 -1.42 -4.53 18.27
C THR A 216 -0.15 -4.85 17.50
N GLU A 217 0.47 -6.00 17.77
CA GLU A 217 1.62 -6.50 17.03
C GLU A 217 1.32 -6.58 15.52
N GLU A 218 0.23 -7.24 15.11
CA GLU A 218 -0.19 -7.33 13.70
C GLU A 218 -0.36 -5.95 13.04
N ASN A 219 -0.95 -4.99 13.77
CA ASN A 219 -1.12 -3.62 13.28
C ASN A 219 0.21 -2.89 13.17
N VAL A 220 1.11 -3.06 14.14
CA VAL A 220 2.46 -2.46 14.16
C VAL A 220 3.31 -3.04 13.02
N PHE A 221 3.32 -4.37 12.84
CA PHE A 221 3.99 -5.02 11.71
C PHE A 221 3.52 -4.44 10.37
N THR A 222 2.20 -4.35 10.18
CA THR A 222 1.61 -3.77 8.96
C THR A 222 2.07 -2.32 8.76
N LEU A 223 2.10 -1.53 9.82
CA LEU A 223 2.52 -0.13 9.77
C LEU A 223 4.02 0.01 9.41
N LEU A 224 4.90 -0.77 10.07
CA LEU A 224 6.33 -0.81 9.77
C LEU A 224 6.58 -1.17 8.30
N ASN A 225 5.92 -2.21 7.83
CA ASN A 225 6.03 -2.66 6.44
C ASN A 225 5.63 -1.55 5.44
N MET A 226 4.57 -0.78 5.73
CA MET A 226 4.18 0.35 4.89
C MET A 226 5.20 1.49 4.91
N ILE A 227 5.73 1.84 6.07
CA ILE A 227 6.73 2.91 6.23
C ILE A 227 8.02 2.53 5.49
N PHE A 228 8.55 1.32 5.70
CA PHE A 228 9.79 0.89 5.07
C PHE A 228 9.65 0.68 3.56
N LYS A 229 8.52 0.16 3.07
CA LYS A 229 8.23 0.10 1.62
C LYS A 229 8.22 1.50 0.99
N ALA A 230 7.70 2.49 1.70
CA ALA A 230 7.78 3.87 1.24
C ALA A 230 9.23 4.37 1.25
N ALA A 231 10.03 4.07 2.29
CA ALA A 231 11.44 4.46 2.38
C ALA A 231 12.28 3.87 1.24
N VAL A 232 12.05 2.60 0.90
CA VAL A 232 12.69 1.94 -0.25
C VAL A 232 12.27 2.62 -1.56
N LYS A 233 10.98 2.87 -1.75
CA LYS A 233 10.45 3.54 -2.95
C LYS A 233 11.02 4.96 -3.14
N HIS A 234 11.33 5.65 -2.06
CA HIS A 234 11.95 6.97 -2.08
C HIS A 234 13.50 6.94 -2.10
N GLY A 235 14.11 5.75 -2.18
CA GLY A 235 15.56 5.59 -2.26
C GLY A 235 16.31 5.90 -0.97
N VAL A 236 15.61 5.99 0.17
CA VAL A 236 16.23 6.22 1.50
C VAL A 236 16.81 4.93 2.06
N MET A 237 16.19 3.81 1.74
CA MET A 237 16.64 2.45 2.08
C MET A 237 16.81 1.61 0.82
N THR A 238 17.65 0.58 0.89
CA THR A 238 17.87 -0.38 -0.20
C THR A 238 16.93 -1.56 -0.16
N HIS A 239 16.49 -1.96 1.03
CA HIS A 239 15.57 -3.08 1.27
C HIS A 239 14.65 -2.76 2.46
N ASN A 240 13.57 -3.52 2.58
CA ASN A 240 12.63 -3.40 3.67
C ASN A 240 12.98 -4.41 4.78
N PRO A 241 13.41 -3.99 5.98
CA PRO A 241 13.76 -4.92 7.06
C PRO A 241 12.54 -5.72 7.57
N ALA A 242 11.32 -5.21 7.42
CA ALA A 242 10.12 -5.92 7.84
C ALA A 242 9.78 -7.13 6.96
N ASP A 243 10.36 -7.25 5.74
CA ASP A 243 10.14 -8.43 4.90
C ASP A 243 10.85 -9.69 5.44
N MET A 244 11.82 -9.53 6.34
CA MET A 244 12.58 -10.63 6.98
C MET A 244 12.15 -10.92 8.41
N VAL A 245 11.09 -10.29 8.89
CA VAL A 245 10.57 -10.48 10.25
C VAL A 245 9.61 -11.67 10.29
N PHE A 246 9.72 -12.49 11.33
CA PHE A 246 8.76 -13.55 11.62
C PHE A 246 7.52 -12.96 12.27
N HIS A 247 6.39 -13.09 11.58
CA HIS A 247 5.11 -12.57 12.01
C HIS A 247 4.06 -13.67 12.02
N THR A 248 3.37 -13.83 13.13
CA THR A 248 2.28 -14.79 13.28
C THR A 248 0.94 -14.07 13.14
N LYS A 249 0.13 -14.51 12.18
CA LYS A 249 -1.22 -13.98 12.05
C LYS A 249 -2.05 -14.30 13.29
N HIS A 250 -2.67 -13.27 13.82
CA HIS A 250 -3.63 -13.43 14.90
C HIS A 250 -4.88 -14.16 14.38
N GLU A 251 -5.23 -15.28 15.02
CA GLU A 251 -6.52 -15.93 14.79
C GLU A 251 -7.64 -15.02 15.30
N ARG A 252 -8.56 -14.72 14.41
CA ARG A 252 -9.72 -13.89 14.77
C ARG A 252 -10.72 -14.76 15.48
N GLU A 253 -11.08 -14.39 16.70
CA GLU A 253 -12.24 -14.96 17.36
C GLU A 253 -13.48 -14.77 16.48
N HIS A 254 -14.20 -15.84 16.21
CA HIS A 254 -15.51 -15.77 15.57
C HIS A 254 -16.52 -15.13 16.53
N GLY A 255 -17.40 -14.28 15.98
CA GLY A 255 -18.54 -13.79 16.77
C GLY A 255 -19.43 -14.97 17.20
N LYS A 256 -19.94 -14.89 18.41
CA LYS A 256 -20.80 -15.92 19.00
C LYS A 256 -22.26 -15.46 18.89
N ALA A 257 -23.09 -16.19 18.14
CA ALA A 257 -24.51 -15.91 18.08
C ALA A 257 -25.17 -16.14 19.44
N LEU A 258 -26.14 -15.30 19.80
CA LEU A 258 -26.95 -15.49 20.97
C LEU A 258 -27.88 -16.72 20.79
N THR A 259 -28.14 -17.42 21.88
CA THR A 259 -29.21 -18.41 21.93
C THR A 259 -30.58 -17.71 21.91
N LYS A 260 -31.65 -18.40 21.49
CA LYS A 260 -33.00 -17.87 21.54
C LYS A 260 -33.45 -17.46 22.97
N GLY A 261 -32.88 -18.12 24.00
CA GLY A 261 -33.08 -17.76 25.40
C GLY A 261 -32.46 -16.43 25.78
N GLU A 262 -31.20 -16.19 25.32
CA GLU A 262 -30.50 -14.94 25.54
C GLU A 262 -31.11 -13.78 24.79
N GLU A 263 -31.59 -14.00 23.56
CA GLU A 263 -32.39 -13.00 22.82
C GLU A 263 -33.63 -12.56 23.58
N ARG A 264 -34.42 -13.54 24.07
CA ARG A 264 -35.61 -13.26 24.88
C ARG A 264 -35.27 -12.55 26.18
N LYS A 265 -34.20 -12.98 26.86
CA LYS A 265 -33.71 -12.33 28.08
C LYS A 265 -33.37 -10.86 27.82
N LEU A 266 -32.59 -10.57 26.77
CA LEU A 266 -32.18 -9.22 26.40
C LEU A 266 -33.39 -8.29 26.17
N LEU A 267 -34.40 -8.77 25.44
CA LEU A 267 -35.57 -7.99 25.09
C LEU A 267 -36.55 -7.85 26.28
N SER A 268 -36.70 -8.88 27.12
CA SER A 268 -37.55 -8.82 28.30
C SER A 268 -36.98 -7.93 29.41
N GLU A 269 -35.67 -8.02 29.70
CA GLU A 269 -35.06 -7.17 30.71
C GLU A 269 -34.92 -5.69 30.30
N THR A 270 -35.20 -5.38 29.06
CA THR A 270 -35.28 -4.01 28.55
C THR A 270 -36.67 -3.55 28.17
N ALA A 271 -37.70 -4.38 28.47
CA ALA A 271 -39.10 -4.07 28.14
C ALA A 271 -39.51 -2.71 28.70
N GLY A 272 -40.28 -1.95 27.91
CA GLY A 272 -40.73 -0.62 28.28
C GLY A 272 -39.68 0.48 28.32
N THR A 273 -38.43 0.16 27.98
CA THR A 273 -37.33 1.15 27.91
C THR A 273 -36.92 1.42 26.45
N PRO A 274 -36.31 2.57 26.16
CA PRO A 274 -35.75 2.84 24.81
C PRO A 274 -34.72 1.79 24.34
N TYR A 275 -34.08 1.10 25.28
CA TYR A 275 -33.07 0.06 24.97
C TYR A 275 -33.67 -1.16 24.29
N GLN A 276 -34.92 -1.53 24.63
CA GLN A 276 -35.61 -2.67 24.00
C GLN A 276 -35.67 -2.51 22.48
N ARG A 277 -36.15 -1.35 22.02
CA ARG A 277 -36.19 -1.04 20.58
C ARG A 277 -34.84 -1.03 19.95
N MET A 278 -33.81 -0.44 20.61
CA MET A 278 -32.42 -0.42 20.11
C MET A 278 -31.85 -1.82 19.93
N PHE A 279 -32.09 -2.71 20.91
CA PHE A 279 -31.63 -4.09 20.82
C PHE A 279 -32.41 -4.91 19.81
N ALA A 280 -33.72 -4.70 19.68
CA ALA A 280 -34.54 -5.33 18.64
C ALA A 280 -34.06 -4.94 17.24
N ILE A 281 -33.77 -3.64 17.00
CA ILE A 281 -33.23 -3.19 15.73
C ILE A 281 -31.86 -3.85 15.49
N ALA A 282 -30.98 -3.88 16.49
CA ALA A 282 -29.66 -4.51 16.34
C ALA A 282 -29.73 -6.01 16.02
N LEU A 283 -30.63 -6.74 16.74
CA LEU A 283 -30.87 -8.17 16.55
C LEU A 283 -31.47 -8.50 15.19
N TYR A 284 -32.44 -7.69 14.73
CA TYR A 284 -33.29 -8.03 13.59
C TYR A 284 -32.95 -7.29 12.31
N THR A 285 -31.82 -6.52 12.32
CA THR A 285 -31.27 -5.87 11.13
C THR A 285 -29.79 -6.19 10.90
N GLY A 286 -29.10 -6.64 11.93
CA GLY A 286 -27.66 -6.87 11.88
C GLY A 286 -26.84 -5.61 11.59
N LEU A 287 -27.36 -4.41 11.85
CA LEU A 287 -26.60 -3.17 11.71
C LEU A 287 -25.33 -3.18 12.55
N ARG A 288 -24.25 -2.60 12.03
CA ARG A 288 -23.05 -2.36 12.84
C ARG A 288 -23.33 -1.23 13.84
N PRO A 289 -22.77 -1.26 15.06
CA PRO A 289 -23.04 -0.23 16.07
C PRO A 289 -22.87 1.22 15.58
N ASN A 290 -21.90 1.49 14.71
CA ASN A 290 -21.71 2.83 14.15
C ASN A 290 -22.75 3.23 13.11
N GLU A 291 -23.49 2.27 12.55
CA GLU A 291 -24.50 2.50 11.52
C GLU A 291 -25.85 2.92 12.12
N TYR A 292 -26.07 2.67 13.42
CA TYR A 292 -27.30 3.06 14.12
C TYR A 292 -27.58 4.56 14.02
N LYS A 293 -26.53 5.39 14.04
CA LYS A 293 -26.66 6.86 13.98
C LYS A 293 -27.22 7.37 12.65
N THR A 294 -27.10 6.59 11.59
CA THR A 294 -27.51 6.98 10.23
C THR A 294 -28.75 6.20 9.77
N ALA A 295 -29.30 5.35 10.65
CA ALA A 295 -30.43 4.53 10.31
C ALA A 295 -31.75 5.31 10.37
N TYR A 296 -32.62 5.12 9.38
CA TYR A 296 -33.96 5.68 9.30
C TYR A 296 -34.90 4.69 8.61
N ILE A 297 -36.21 4.95 8.73
CA ILE A 297 -37.27 4.12 8.13
C ILE A 297 -37.74 4.77 6.83
N GLU A 298 -37.77 4.01 5.74
CA GLU A 298 -38.32 4.46 4.46
C GLU A 298 -38.90 3.27 3.67
N ASN A 299 -40.11 3.40 3.15
CA ASN A 299 -40.76 2.43 2.23
C ASN A 299 -40.75 0.97 2.70
N GLY A 300 -40.84 0.74 4.02
CA GLY A 300 -40.84 -0.59 4.63
C GLY A 300 -39.43 -1.19 4.83
N PHE A 301 -38.43 -0.35 4.75
CA PHE A 301 -37.04 -0.71 5.02
C PHE A 301 -36.46 0.11 6.17
N ILE A 302 -35.47 -0.47 6.85
CA ILE A 302 -34.46 0.27 7.60
C ILE A 302 -33.35 0.59 6.62
N ILE A 303 -33.07 1.87 6.42
CA ILE A 303 -32.00 2.38 5.58
C ILE A 303 -30.85 2.84 6.48
N ALA A 304 -29.62 2.48 6.16
CA ALA A 304 -28.42 2.92 6.90
C ALA A 304 -27.19 3.03 5.99
N ASN A 305 -26.27 3.89 6.38
CA ASN A 305 -24.98 3.98 5.69
C ASN A 305 -24.13 2.73 5.90
N ASN A 306 -23.61 2.12 4.81
CA ASN A 306 -22.69 1.00 4.90
C ASN A 306 -21.29 1.49 5.28
N SER A 307 -20.94 1.39 6.56
CA SER A 307 -19.72 1.99 7.13
C SER A 307 -18.39 1.38 6.64
N LYS A 308 -18.42 0.23 5.95
CA LYS A 308 -17.19 -0.47 5.50
C LYS A 308 -16.95 -0.44 3.99
N ARG A 309 -17.85 0.07 3.18
CA ARG A 309 -17.61 0.22 1.74
C ARG A 309 -16.66 1.37 1.47
N LYS A 310 -15.66 1.09 0.62
CA LYS A 310 -14.56 2.01 0.27
C LYS A 310 -14.93 2.78 -1.00
N ASN A 311 -14.28 3.90 -1.23
CA ASN A 311 -14.23 4.78 -2.40
C ASN A 311 -14.92 6.13 -2.27
N GLY A 312 -15.14 6.61 -1.02
CA GLY A 312 -15.69 7.96 -0.79
C GLY A 312 -17.16 8.14 -1.18
N LYS A 313 -17.82 7.11 -1.72
CA LYS A 313 -19.25 7.11 -1.98
C LYS A 313 -19.98 6.54 -0.75
N VAL A 314 -20.97 7.27 -0.29
CA VAL A 314 -21.91 6.77 0.71
C VAL A 314 -22.79 5.73 0.03
N GLU A 315 -22.66 4.48 0.44
CA GLU A 315 -23.49 3.39 -0.03
C GLU A 315 -24.54 3.07 1.04
N LEU A 316 -25.79 3.05 0.65
CA LEU A 316 -26.91 2.76 1.55
C LEU A 316 -27.18 1.26 1.58
N LYS A 317 -27.50 0.75 2.75
CA LYS A 317 -28.07 -0.59 2.92
C LYS A 317 -29.57 -0.47 3.09
N LYS A 318 -30.30 -1.37 2.46
CA LYS A 318 -31.74 -1.56 2.64
C LYS A 318 -31.97 -2.88 3.34
N ILE A 319 -32.60 -2.84 4.51
CA ILE A 319 -32.94 -4.02 5.32
C ILE A 319 -34.44 -4.01 5.51
N PRO A 320 -35.17 -5.00 5.01
CA PRO A 320 -36.62 -5.00 5.14
C PRO A 320 -37.08 -5.07 6.61
N ILE A 321 -38.15 -4.44 6.93
CA ILE A 321 -38.80 -4.57 8.26
C ILE A 321 -39.38 -5.97 8.33
N THR A 322 -38.67 -6.87 9.02
CA THR A 322 -39.01 -8.28 9.16
C THR A 322 -40.20 -8.46 10.14
N PRO A 323 -40.93 -9.60 10.09
CA PRO A 323 -41.98 -9.93 11.06
C PRO A 323 -41.48 -9.82 12.51
N MET A 324 -40.25 -10.22 12.79
CA MET A 324 -39.63 -10.14 14.13
C MET A 324 -39.39 -8.71 14.60
N LEU A 325 -39.10 -7.78 13.67
CA LEU A 325 -38.83 -6.38 13.99
C LEU A 325 -40.08 -5.52 14.10
N LYS A 326 -41.11 -5.83 13.31
CA LYS A 326 -42.32 -5.04 13.16
C LYS A 326 -42.96 -4.62 14.50
N PRO A 327 -43.13 -5.49 15.51
CA PRO A 327 -43.76 -5.11 16.79
C PRO A 327 -43.03 -4.01 17.56
N TYR A 328 -41.68 -3.91 17.37
CA TYR A 328 -40.84 -2.93 18.06
C TYR A 328 -40.80 -1.57 17.36
N LEU A 329 -41.38 -1.45 16.17
CA LEU A 329 -41.46 -0.21 15.39
C LEU A 329 -42.86 0.40 15.37
N GLU A 330 -43.83 -0.22 15.96
CA GLU A 330 -45.22 0.30 16.00
C GLU A 330 -45.24 1.69 16.65
N GLY A 331 -45.95 2.62 16.00
CA GLY A 331 -46.06 4.01 16.45
C GLY A 331 -44.85 4.86 16.33
N THR A 332 -43.78 4.39 15.59
CA THR A 332 -42.51 5.11 15.43
C THR A 332 -42.20 5.31 13.95
N THR A 333 -41.94 6.56 13.58
CA THR A 333 -41.41 6.96 12.26
C THR A 333 -39.92 7.30 12.32
N GLU A 334 -39.39 7.54 13.50
CA GLU A 334 -37.99 7.93 13.71
C GLU A 334 -37.27 6.94 14.62
N LEU A 335 -36.02 6.68 14.31
CA LEU A 335 -35.15 5.83 15.10
C LEU A 335 -34.22 6.70 15.95
N HIS A 336 -34.46 6.71 17.27
CA HIS A 336 -33.63 7.41 18.23
C HIS A 336 -32.63 6.44 18.87
N PHE A 337 -31.38 6.72 18.76
CA PHE A 337 -30.29 5.95 19.39
C PHE A 337 -29.57 6.81 20.43
N THR A 338 -29.36 6.27 21.62
CA THR A 338 -28.50 6.87 22.64
C THR A 338 -27.02 6.72 22.28
N ARG A 339 -26.13 7.24 23.15
CA ARG A 339 -24.70 7.06 22.97
C ARG A 339 -24.31 5.60 22.97
N LEU A 340 -23.46 5.20 22.05
CA LEU A 340 -23.04 3.81 21.87
C LEU A 340 -22.45 3.19 23.13
N GLU A 341 -21.75 3.99 23.96
CA GLU A 341 -21.21 3.54 25.24
C GLU A 341 -22.31 3.13 26.23
N GLN A 342 -23.41 3.88 26.25
CA GLN A 342 -24.57 3.54 27.12
C GLN A 342 -25.25 2.25 26.66
N ILE A 343 -25.42 2.10 25.33
CA ILE A 343 -25.97 0.86 24.75
C ILE A 343 -25.08 -0.33 25.11
N ARG A 344 -23.75 -0.19 24.95
CA ARG A 344 -22.79 -1.24 25.29
C ARG A 344 -22.79 -1.56 26.79
N HIS A 345 -22.83 -0.55 27.64
CA HIS A 345 -22.88 -0.75 29.08
C HIS A 345 -24.14 -1.51 29.50
N LYS A 346 -25.31 -1.11 28.98
CA LYS A 346 -26.59 -1.80 29.27
C LYS A 346 -26.55 -3.23 28.75
N PHE A 347 -26.06 -3.46 27.52
CA PHE A 347 -25.91 -4.80 26.95
C PHE A 347 -25.03 -5.72 27.78
N ASN A 348 -23.85 -5.24 28.18
CA ASN A 348 -22.89 -6.03 28.95
C ASN A 348 -23.40 -6.35 30.37
N GLY A 349 -24.27 -5.48 30.94
CA GLY A 349 -24.92 -5.76 32.21
C GLY A 349 -25.91 -6.93 32.14
N ILE A 350 -26.50 -7.20 30.97
CA ILE A 350 -27.48 -8.29 30.75
C ILE A 350 -26.77 -9.55 30.26
N LEU A 351 -25.83 -9.39 29.30
CA LEU A 351 -25.12 -10.48 28.61
C LEU A 351 -23.59 -10.27 28.67
N PRO A 352 -22.97 -10.46 29.86
CA PRO A 352 -21.55 -10.14 30.05
C PRO A 352 -20.59 -11.01 29.20
N ASN A 353 -21.03 -12.21 28.79
CA ASN A 353 -20.22 -13.13 28.00
C ASN A 353 -20.32 -12.87 26.49
N HIS A 354 -21.03 -11.82 26.08
CA HIS A 354 -21.21 -11.44 24.69
C HIS A 354 -20.67 -10.03 24.42
N LYS A 355 -20.29 -9.79 23.17
CA LYS A 355 -19.94 -8.47 22.65
C LYS A 355 -21.18 -7.88 21.95
N LEU A 356 -21.39 -6.58 22.03
CA LEU A 356 -22.51 -5.92 21.32
C LEU A 356 -22.54 -6.27 19.82
N TYR A 357 -21.39 -6.57 19.23
CA TYR A 357 -21.26 -7.01 17.83
C TYR A 357 -21.88 -8.40 17.57
N ASP A 358 -22.06 -9.22 18.61
CA ASP A 358 -22.64 -10.55 18.49
C ASP A 358 -24.12 -10.51 18.10
N LEU A 359 -24.82 -9.38 18.33
CA LEU A 359 -26.18 -9.18 17.82
C LEU A 359 -26.22 -9.27 16.28
N ARG A 360 -25.20 -8.75 15.61
CA ARG A 360 -25.07 -8.88 14.15
C ARG A 360 -24.73 -10.31 13.72
N THR A 361 -23.89 -10.99 14.48
CA THR A 361 -23.62 -12.42 14.25
C THR A 361 -24.90 -13.23 14.40
N THR A 362 -25.70 -12.93 15.42
CA THR A 362 -27.01 -13.55 15.66
C THR A 362 -27.93 -13.34 14.48
N PHE A 363 -28.09 -12.10 14.00
CA PHE A 363 -28.93 -11.81 12.82
C PHE A 363 -28.51 -12.65 11.61
N TYR A 364 -27.19 -12.67 11.30
CA TYR A 364 -26.68 -13.43 10.15
C TYR A 364 -27.00 -14.92 10.31
N THR A 365 -26.76 -15.49 11.50
CA THR A 365 -27.05 -16.90 11.81
C THR A 365 -28.55 -17.20 11.67
N ARG A 366 -29.41 -16.34 12.19
CA ARG A 366 -30.89 -16.54 12.09
C ARG A 366 -31.37 -16.41 10.64
N CYS A 367 -30.79 -15.52 9.83
CA CYS A 367 -31.10 -15.48 8.40
C CYS A 367 -30.83 -16.83 7.73
N MET A 368 -29.69 -17.44 8.02
CA MET A 368 -29.36 -18.76 7.47
C MET A 368 -30.28 -19.85 7.98
N GLU A 369 -30.61 -19.87 9.28
CA GLU A 369 -31.54 -20.82 9.90
C GLU A 369 -32.98 -20.71 9.38
N CYS A 370 -33.42 -19.49 9.05
CA CYS A 370 -34.72 -19.20 8.46
C CYS A 370 -34.79 -19.42 6.94
N GLY A 371 -33.71 -19.82 6.29
CA GLY A 371 -33.67 -20.05 4.84
C GLY A 371 -33.73 -18.76 4.01
N VAL A 372 -33.28 -17.62 4.55
CA VAL A 372 -33.13 -16.39 3.80
C VAL A 372 -31.95 -16.61 2.82
N ALA A 373 -32.15 -16.24 1.56
CA ALA A 373 -31.13 -16.40 0.53
C ALA A 373 -29.82 -15.70 0.95
N GLU A 374 -28.68 -16.37 0.73
CA GLU A 374 -27.35 -15.85 1.12
C GLU A 374 -27.07 -14.46 0.50
N VAL A 375 -27.49 -14.26 -0.75
CA VAL A 375 -27.34 -12.97 -1.45
C VAL A 375 -28.11 -11.85 -0.75
N ALA A 376 -29.33 -12.12 -0.30
CA ALA A 376 -30.14 -11.17 0.46
C ALA A 376 -29.53 -10.92 1.84
N THR A 377 -29.12 -11.97 2.55
CA THR A 377 -28.44 -11.86 3.85
C THR A 377 -27.18 -11.01 3.77
N LYS A 378 -26.32 -11.25 2.76
CA LYS A 378 -25.12 -10.42 2.51
C LYS A 378 -25.50 -8.96 2.23
N THR A 379 -26.53 -8.72 1.46
CA THR A 379 -27.05 -7.37 1.15
C THR A 379 -27.53 -6.67 2.42
N PHE A 380 -28.33 -7.32 3.26
CA PHE A 380 -28.83 -6.78 4.51
C PHE A 380 -27.68 -6.37 5.45
N VAL A 381 -26.71 -7.23 5.60
CA VAL A 381 -25.55 -6.89 6.45
C VAL A 381 -24.55 -5.98 5.75
N GLY A 382 -24.65 -5.72 4.45
CA GLY A 382 -23.71 -4.90 3.68
C GLY A 382 -22.33 -5.55 3.57
N HIS A 383 -22.29 -6.85 3.29
CA HIS A 383 -21.09 -7.56 2.86
C HIS A 383 -20.98 -7.51 1.34
N ALA A 384 -19.75 -7.56 0.84
CA ALA A 384 -19.52 -7.78 -0.58
C ALA A 384 -20.03 -9.17 -0.96
N LEU A 385 -20.68 -9.28 -2.12
CA LEU A 385 -21.14 -10.57 -2.65
C LEU A 385 -19.94 -11.42 -3.11
N GLY A 386 -18.84 -10.75 -3.47
CA GLY A 386 -17.60 -11.36 -3.93
C GLY A 386 -17.52 -11.54 -5.44
N GLY A 387 -16.33 -11.29 -6.00
CA GLY A 387 -16.07 -11.43 -7.44
C GLY A 387 -16.98 -10.59 -8.33
N MET A 388 -17.42 -11.17 -9.44
CA MET A 388 -18.28 -10.53 -10.45
C MET A 388 -19.69 -10.23 -9.92
N ALA A 389 -20.19 -10.96 -8.93
CA ALA A 389 -21.53 -10.79 -8.39
C ALA A 389 -21.77 -9.38 -7.83
N ASP A 390 -20.75 -8.74 -7.23
CA ASP A 390 -20.84 -7.35 -6.74
C ASP A 390 -21.13 -6.34 -7.87
N THR A 391 -20.75 -6.64 -9.11
CA THR A 391 -20.91 -5.74 -10.25
C THR A 391 -22.24 -5.94 -11.00
N TYR A 392 -22.74 -7.18 -11.02
CA TYR A 392 -23.89 -7.54 -11.87
C TYR A 392 -25.17 -7.83 -11.08
N THR A 393 -25.15 -7.73 -9.73
CA THR A 393 -26.34 -8.01 -8.93
C THR A 393 -27.00 -6.71 -8.49
N ASP A 394 -28.23 -6.48 -8.99
CA ASP A 394 -29.13 -5.41 -8.55
C ASP A 394 -30.45 -6.07 -8.11
N LEU A 395 -30.64 -6.17 -6.78
CA LEU A 395 -31.77 -6.86 -6.19
C LEU A 395 -32.95 -5.90 -6.04
N SER A 396 -34.13 -6.30 -6.55
CA SER A 396 -35.37 -5.51 -6.42
C SER A 396 -35.82 -5.42 -4.96
N ASP A 397 -36.48 -4.33 -4.63
CA ASP A 397 -37.10 -4.13 -3.29
C ASP A 397 -38.12 -5.22 -2.96
N ASP A 398 -38.88 -5.73 -3.94
CA ASP A 398 -39.84 -6.82 -3.75
C ASP A 398 -39.15 -8.13 -3.39
N PHE A 399 -38.02 -8.46 -4.06
CA PHE A 399 -37.21 -9.63 -3.70
C PHE A 399 -36.68 -9.50 -2.26
N LEU A 400 -36.12 -8.34 -1.90
CA LEU A 400 -35.58 -8.11 -0.55
C LEU A 400 -36.65 -8.21 0.51
N LYS A 401 -37.88 -7.69 0.26
CA LYS A 401 -39.03 -7.82 1.16
C LYS A 401 -39.46 -9.28 1.31
N ALA A 402 -39.60 -10.00 0.19
CA ALA A 402 -39.97 -11.42 0.21
C ALA A 402 -38.94 -12.27 1.00
N GLU A 403 -37.66 -12.00 0.86
CA GLU A 403 -36.61 -12.66 1.65
C GLU A 403 -36.69 -12.25 3.14
N GLY A 404 -37.03 -11.01 3.43
CA GLY A 404 -37.21 -10.52 4.80
C GLY A 404 -38.41 -11.18 5.54
N GLU A 405 -39.48 -11.52 4.84
CA GLU A 405 -40.61 -12.22 5.41
C GLU A 405 -40.28 -13.62 5.91
N LYS A 406 -39.25 -14.28 5.37
CA LYS A 406 -38.77 -15.57 5.85
C LYS A 406 -38.11 -15.48 7.25
N PHE A 407 -37.68 -14.28 7.65
CA PHE A 407 -37.03 -14.09 8.93
C PHE A 407 -38.05 -14.09 10.09
N SER A 408 -38.43 -15.30 10.48
CA SER A 408 -39.40 -15.56 11.56
C SER A 408 -39.07 -16.87 12.27
N TYR A 409 -38.96 -16.87 13.64
CA TYR A 409 -38.57 -18.05 14.44
C TYR A 409 -39.08 -18.00 15.89
#